data_49b0da085904e8493c8c16d5ca52597d
#
_entry.id   49b0da085904e8493c8c16d5ca52597d
#
_cell.length_a   1.000
_cell.length_b   1.000
_cell.length_c   1.000
_cell.angle_alpha   90.00
_cell.angle_beta   90.00
_cell.angle_gamma   90.00
#
_symmetry.space_group_name_H-M   'P 1'
#
loop_
_entity.id
_entity.type
_entity.pdbx_description
1 polymer ?
#
loop_
_entity_poly.entity_id
_entity_poly.type
_entity_poly.pdbx_seq_one_letter_code
_entity_poly.pdbx_strand_id
1 'polypeptide(L)'
;MPLGRELRMEHFRDARRARYLGRLVGKVADMILAMSLWHIPGAAGVLASLFYLLMCDGFYGGRSAGKWLTGLKVIRLGQEPMDFQASLLRNLPVAAPFLLYLIPAVGPFLAFTIGLAVLLIETYLGFYDPDGQRAGDTIAETLVVEHWQAADDLPLSDRRA
;
A
#
# COMPACT_ATOMS: atom_id res chain seq x y z
N MET A 1 -5.72 -1.99 -29.07
CA MET A 1 -6.47 -0.74 -29.27
C MET A 1 -6.13 0.20 -28.12
N PRO A 2 -5.35 1.28 -28.33
CA PRO A 2 -4.90 2.18 -27.25
C PRO A 2 -6.02 3.06 -26.64
N LEU A 3 -7.02 3.42 -27.42
CA LEU A 3 -8.11 4.32 -26.99
C LEU A 3 -8.88 3.86 -25.73
N GLY A 4 -9.08 2.56 -25.58
CA GLY A 4 -9.81 2.04 -24.42
C GLY A 4 -9.04 2.18 -23.10
N ARG A 5 -7.71 2.22 -23.15
CA ARG A 5 -6.85 2.39 -21.96
C ARG A 5 -6.81 3.86 -21.52
N GLU A 6 -6.79 4.80 -22.48
CA GLU A 6 -6.76 6.24 -22.18
C GLU A 6 -8.09 6.75 -21.61
N LEU A 7 -9.22 6.39 -22.24
CA LEU A 7 -10.56 6.72 -21.72
C LEU A 7 -10.81 6.14 -20.33
N ARG A 8 -10.22 4.97 -20.05
CA ARG A 8 -10.32 4.31 -18.77
C ARG A 8 -9.45 5.00 -17.71
N MET A 9 -8.27 5.48 -18.10
CA MET A 9 -7.38 6.24 -17.21
C MET A 9 -7.98 7.62 -16.87
N GLU A 10 -8.68 8.27 -17.80
CA GLU A 10 -9.41 9.51 -17.54
C GLU A 10 -10.54 9.31 -16.54
N HIS A 11 -11.30 8.22 -16.65
CA HIS A 11 -12.36 7.88 -15.71
C HIS A 11 -11.84 7.65 -14.29
N PHE A 12 -10.66 7.00 -14.14
CA PHE A 12 -10.00 6.85 -12.85
C PHE A 12 -9.36 8.15 -12.31
N ARG A 13 -9.01 9.09 -13.18
CA ARG A 13 -8.52 10.42 -12.77
C ARG A 13 -9.61 11.26 -12.11
N ASP A 14 -10.87 11.06 -12.47
CA ASP A 14 -12.02 11.71 -11.86
C ASP A 14 -12.45 11.05 -10.53
N ALA A 15 -12.00 9.80 -10.26
CA ALA A 15 -12.14 9.20 -8.96
C ALA A 15 -11.43 10.08 -7.92
N ARG A 16 -12.20 10.72 -7.05
CA ARG A 16 -11.67 11.68 -6.06
C ARG A 16 -10.58 11.02 -5.26
N ARG A 17 -9.41 11.65 -5.25
CA ARG A 17 -8.24 11.18 -4.50
C ARG A 17 -8.64 10.90 -3.07
N ALA A 18 -8.29 9.71 -2.60
CA ALA A 18 -8.42 9.38 -1.20
C ALA A 18 -7.72 10.47 -0.39
N ARG A 19 -8.43 11.04 0.58
CA ARG A 19 -7.89 12.13 1.40
C ARG A 19 -6.55 11.69 1.97
N TYR A 20 -5.53 12.50 1.77
CA TYR A 20 -4.17 12.22 2.25
C TYR A 20 -4.13 11.80 3.72
N LEU A 21 -4.94 12.46 4.58
CA LEU A 21 -5.08 12.11 5.99
C LEU A 21 -5.56 10.66 6.19
N GLY A 22 -6.52 10.17 5.42
CA GLY A 22 -6.98 8.79 5.49
C GLY A 22 -5.87 7.80 5.15
N ARG A 23 -5.04 8.11 4.14
CA ARG A 23 -3.87 7.29 3.77
C ARG A 23 -2.84 7.25 4.89
N LEU A 24 -2.56 8.41 5.52
CA LEU A 24 -1.62 8.51 6.62
C LEU A 24 -2.12 7.73 7.84
N VAL A 25 -3.37 7.92 8.25
CA VAL A 25 -3.99 7.20 9.36
C VAL A 25 -4.00 5.69 9.10
N GLY A 26 -4.40 5.26 7.90
CA GLY A 26 -4.35 3.84 7.52
C GLY A 26 -2.94 3.26 7.58
N LYS A 27 -1.93 4.01 7.10
CA LYS A 27 -0.53 3.56 7.17
C LYS A 27 -0.02 3.48 8.61
N VAL A 28 -0.38 4.44 9.47
CA VAL A 28 -0.04 4.39 10.90
C VAL A 28 -0.68 3.17 11.58
N ALA A 29 -1.94 2.87 11.29
CA ALA A 29 -2.60 1.68 11.82
C ALA A 29 -1.92 0.38 11.36
N ASP A 30 -1.55 0.27 10.09
CA ASP A 30 -0.78 -0.88 9.58
C ASP A 30 0.60 -1.01 10.25
N MET A 31 1.27 0.12 10.50
CA MET A 31 2.54 0.13 11.22
C MET A 31 2.39 -0.31 12.68
N ILE A 32 1.33 0.11 13.38
CA ILE A 32 1.05 -0.34 14.74
C ILE A 32 0.85 -1.86 14.77
N LEU A 33 0.12 -2.43 13.81
CA LEU A 33 -0.04 -3.88 13.70
C LEU A 33 1.29 -4.58 13.43
N ALA A 34 2.11 -4.07 12.51
CA ALA A 34 3.44 -4.62 12.26
C ALA A 34 4.34 -4.56 13.50
N MET A 35 4.32 -3.44 14.24
CA MET A 35 5.05 -3.30 15.49
C MET A 35 4.55 -4.26 16.58
N SER A 36 3.26 -4.55 16.62
CA SER A 36 2.70 -5.55 17.55
C SER A 36 3.21 -6.95 17.23
N LEU A 37 3.31 -7.32 15.95
CA LEU A 37 3.90 -8.59 15.54
C LEU A 37 5.39 -8.68 15.88
N TRP A 38 6.10 -7.56 15.87
CA TRP A 38 7.51 -7.50 16.25
C TRP A 38 7.80 -7.96 17.67
N HIS A 39 6.84 -7.86 18.59
CA HIS A 39 7.00 -8.34 19.98
C HIS A 39 7.02 -9.87 20.11
N ILE A 40 6.75 -10.60 19.02
CA ILE A 40 6.96 -12.05 18.99
C ILE A 40 8.47 -12.31 19.12
N PRO A 41 8.92 -13.18 20.06
CA PRO A 41 10.34 -13.38 20.33
C PRO A 41 11.13 -13.89 19.13
N GLY A 42 12.38 -13.41 18.99
CA GLY A 42 13.35 -13.87 18.00
C GLY A 42 13.06 -13.38 16.57
N ALA A 43 13.66 -14.06 15.61
CA ALA A 43 13.52 -13.74 14.18
C ALA A 43 12.07 -13.86 13.67
N ALA A 44 11.25 -14.65 14.33
CA ALA A 44 9.85 -14.86 13.96
C ALA A 44 9.04 -13.56 13.99
N GLY A 45 9.25 -12.68 14.98
CA GLY A 45 8.58 -11.39 15.07
C GLY A 45 8.96 -10.45 13.92
N VAL A 46 10.25 -10.37 13.60
CA VAL A 46 10.76 -9.57 12.47
C VAL A 46 10.17 -10.07 11.16
N LEU A 47 10.20 -11.39 10.94
CA LEU A 47 9.67 -11.98 9.71
C LEU A 47 8.16 -11.83 9.60
N ALA A 48 7.42 -11.99 10.69
CA ALA A 48 5.97 -11.79 10.72
C ALA A 48 5.58 -10.33 10.40
N SER A 49 6.29 -9.36 10.99
CA SER A 49 6.10 -7.93 10.70
C SER A 49 6.40 -7.60 9.25
N LEU A 50 7.51 -8.11 8.74
CA LEU A 50 7.92 -7.93 7.34
C LEU A 50 6.88 -8.54 6.38
N PHE A 51 6.47 -9.78 6.64
CA PHE A 51 5.45 -10.47 5.86
C PHE A 51 4.14 -9.69 5.84
N TYR A 52 3.69 -9.22 7.01
CA TYR A 52 2.49 -8.39 7.09
C TYR A 52 2.63 -7.13 6.24
N LEU A 53 3.71 -6.35 6.40
CA LEU A 53 3.93 -5.11 5.67
C LEU A 53 3.97 -5.32 4.15
N LEU A 54 4.56 -6.42 3.69
CA LEU A 54 4.65 -6.76 2.26
C LEU A 54 3.30 -7.19 1.68
N MET A 55 2.53 -7.98 2.43
CA MET A 55 1.34 -8.68 1.93
C MET A 55 0.02 -8.01 2.31
N CYS A 56 0.02 -7.02 3.21
CA CYS A 56 -1.19 -6.47 3.81
C CYS A 56 -2.22 -5.94 2.80
N ASP A 57 -1.79 -5.42 1.67
CA ASP A 57 -2.68 -4.90 0.63
C ASP A 57 -3.22 -6.00 -0.30
N GLY A 58 -2.62 -7.20 -0.30
CA GLY A 58 -3.12 -8.37 -1.05
C GLY A 58 -4.31 -9.05 -0.39
N PHE A 59 -4.53 -8.82 0.92
CA PHE A 59 -5.71 -9.33 1.62
C PHE A 59 -6.95 -8.50 1.29
N TYR A 60 -8.12 -9.11 1.42
CA TYR A 60 -9.42 -8.45 1.27
C TYR A 60 -9.57 -7.60 -0.01
N GLY A 61 -8.99 -8.06 -1.13
CA GLY A 61 -9.14 -7.43 -2.43
C GLY A 61 -8.58 -6.00 -2.50
N GLY A 62 -7.41 -5.77 -1.95
CA GLY A 62 -6.71 -4.48 -1.99
C GLY A 62 -6.87 -3.62 -0.74
N ARG A 63 -7.22 -4.22 0.41
CA ARG A 63 -7.44 -3.49 1.65
C ARG A 63 -6.60 -4.08 2.77
N SER A 64 -5.63 -3.34 3.26
CA SER A 64 -4.98 -3.63 4.53
C SER A 64 -5.94 -3.33 5.70
N ALA A 65 -5.60 -3.79 6.91
CA ALA A 65 -6.39 -3.49 8.10
C ALA A 65 -6.52 -1.97 8.33
N GLY A 66 -5.45 -1.21 8.15
CA GLY A 66 -5.48 0.25 8.26
C GLY A 66 -6.34 0.91 7.17
N LYS A 67 -6.29 0.42 5.94
CA LYS A 67 -7.13 0.92 4.85
C LYS A 67 -8.60 0.56 5.05
N TRP A 68 -8.87 -0.61 5.63
CA TRP A 68 -10.23 -1.00 5.99
C TRP A 68 -10.83 -0.03 7.00
N LEU A 69 -10.07 0.38 8.03
CA LEU A 69 -10.50 1.37 9.03
C LEU A 69 -10.77 2.76 8.43
N THR A 70 -10.03 3.13 7.39
CA THR A 70 -10.13 4.47 6.77
C THR A 70 -11.03 4.49 5.53
N GLY A 71 -11.69 3.38 5.18
CA GLY A 71 -12.56 3.30 4.01
C GLY A 71 -11.81 3.37 2.67
N LEU A 72 -10.50 3.04 2.66
CA LEU A 72 -9.66 3.08 1.47
C LEU A 72 -9.49 1.69 0.85
N LYS A 73 -9.24 1.68 -0.46
CA LYS A 73 -8.96 0.48 -1.24
C LYS A 73 -7.85 0.76 -2.25
N VAL A 74 -7.02 -0.24 -2.50
CA VAL A 74 -6.04 -0.25 -3.59
C VAL A 74 -6.64 -0.93 -4.79
N ILE A 75 -6.49 -0.33 -5.96
CA ILE A 75 -6.86 -0.91 -7.24
C ILE A 75 -5.65 -0.95 -8.17
N ARG A 76 -5.60 -1.92 -9.08
CA ARG A 76 -4.61 -1.95 -10.17
C ARG A 76 -5.14 -1.19 -11.38
N LEU A 77 -4.27 -0.42 -12.04
CA LEU A 77 -4.63 0.37 -13.21
C LEU A 77 -5.00 -0.51 -14.43
N GLY A 78 -4.59 -1.79 -14.43
CA GLY A 78 -4.92 -2.77 -15.47
C GLY A 78 -6.29 -3.45 -15.34
N GLN A 79 -7.12 -3.09 -14.35
CA GLN A 79 -8.40 -3.75 -13.97
C GLN A 79 -8.23 -5.21 -13.49
N GLU A 80 -7.04 -5.64 -13.20
CA GLU A 80 -6.83 -6.90 -12.51
C GLU A 80 -7.13 -6.75 -11.02
N PRO A 81 -7.64 -7.78 -10.36
CA PRO A 81 -7.82 -7.75 -8.92
C PRO A 81 -6.47 -7.52 -8.22
N MET A 82 -6.48 -6.81 -7.10
CA MET A 82 -5.30 -6.66 -6.26
C MET A 82 -4.86 -8.02 -5.75
N ASP A 83 -3.62 -8.41 -6.04
CA ASP A 83 -3.01 -9.66 -5.63
C ASP A 83 -1.81 -9.47 -4.69
N PHE A 84 -1.26 -10.57 -4.21
CA PHE A 84 -0.10 -10.54 -3.32
C PHE A 84 1.18 -10.07 -4.01
N GLN A 85 1.33 -10.32 -5.30
CA GLN A 85 2.49 -9.85 -6.08
C GLN A 85 2.50 -8.33 -6.18
N ALA A 86 1.37 -7.72 -6.52
CA ALA A 86 1.24 -6.28 -6.55
C ALA A 86 1.41 -5.66 -5.15
N SER A 87 0.89 -6.31 -4.09
CA SER A 87 1.11 -5.88 -2.72
C SER A 87 2.59 -5.89 -2.34
N LEU A 88 3.31 -6.97 -2.69
CA LEU A 88 4.74 -7.09 -2.45
C LEU A 88 5.53 -5.99 -3.15
N LEU A 89 5.36 -5.83 -4.45
CA LEU A 89 6.07 -4.82 -5.23
C LEU A 89 5.85 -3.40 -4.69
N ARG A 90 4.61 -3.10 -4.37
CA ARG A 90 4.18 -1.81 -3.85
C ARG A 90 4.77 -1.47 -2.47
N ASN A 91 4.83 -2.45 -1.57
CA ASN A 91 5.28 -2.24 -0.21
C ASN A 91 6.78 -2.52 -0.02
N LEU A 92 7.46 -3.08 -1.03
CA LEU A 92 8.87 -3.41 -0.97
C LEU A 92 9.77 -2.24 -0.56
N PRO A 93 9.63 -1.01 -1.10
CA PRO A 93 10.49 0.10 -0.70
C PRO A 93 10.42 0.39 0.80
N VAL A 94 9.23 0.34 1.38
CA VAL A 94 9.01 0.62 2.81
C VAL A 94 9.43 -0.55 3.69
N ALA A 95 9.28 -1.78 3.22
CA ALA A 95 9.55 -3.00 3.99
C ALA A 95 11.03 -3.41 3.95
N ALA A 96 11.74 -3.15 2.85
CA ALA A 96 13.13 -3.57 2.68
C ALA A 96 14.08 -3.10 3.81
N PRO A 97 14.00 -1.87 4.33
CA PRO A 97 14.85 -1.43 5.44
C PRO A 97 14.72 -2.29 6.69
N PHE A 98 13.58 -2.95 6.93
CA PHE A 98 13.41 -3.84 8.07
C PHE A 98 14.32 -5.07 8.03
N LEU A 99 14.77 -5.50 6.85
CA LEU A 99 15.75 -6.59 6.73
C LEU A 99 17.09 -6.24 7.37
N LEU A 100 17.45 -4.95 7.38
CA LEU A 100 18.69 -4.47 8.00
C LEU A 100 18.71 -4.75 9.50
N TYR A 101 17.54 -4.85 10.15
CA TYR A 101 17.45 -5.18 11.57
C TYR A 101 18.11 -6.53 11.91
N LEU A 102 18.20 -7.44 10.96
CA LEU A 102 18.83 -8.74 11.16
C LEU A 102 20.35 -8.68 11.28
N ILE A 103 20.97 -7.52 11.00
CA ILE A 103 22.41 -7.31 11.14
C ILE A 103 22.71 -7.02 12.63
N PRO A 104 23.53 -7.86 13.30
CA PRO A 104 23.85 -7.65 14.72
C PRO A 104 24.48 -6.28 14.98
N ALA A 105 24.19 -5.69 16.12
CA ALA A 105 24.71 -4.43 16.66
C ALA A 105 24.30 -3.17 15.87
N VAL A 106 24.57 -3.06 14.58
CA VAL A 106 24.30 -1.85 13.78
C VAL A 106 22.97 -1.87 13.05
N GLY A 107 22.38 -3.05 12.87
CA GLY A 107 21.15 -3.25 12.10
C GLY A 107 19.97 -2.46 12.58
N PRO A 108 19.62 -2.44 13.87
CA PRO A 108 18.52 -1.65 14.39
C PRO A 108 18.64 -0.15 14.09
N PHE A 109 19.83 0.40 14.20
CA PHE A 109 20.11 1.80 13.87
C PHE A 109 19.94 2.08 12.38
N LEU A 110 20.51 1.21 11.52
CA LEU A 110 20.37 1.32 10.07
C LEU A 110 18.92 1.16 9.61
N ALA A 111 18.21 0.16 10.14
CA ALA A 111 16.80 -0.08 9.82
C ALA A 111 15.93 1.13 10.17
N PHE A 112 16.16 1.73 11.35
CA PHE A 112 15.43 2.92 11.77
C PHE A 112 15.77 4.13 10.88
N THR A 113 17.05 4.42 10.67
CA THR A 113 17.48 5.63 9.93
C THR A 113 17.07 5.55 8.46
N ILE A 114 17.35 4.43 7.80
CA ILE A 114 17.02 4.23 6.39
C ILE A 114 15.50 4.08 6.22
N GLY A 115 14.84 3.35 7.12
CA GLY A 115 13.39 3.17 7.10
C GLY A 115 12.64 4.49 7.27
N LEU A 116 13.10 5.37 8.17
CA LEU A 116 12.53 6.71 8.34
C LEU A 116 12.75 7.56 7.08
N ALA A 117 13.94 7.55 6.51
CA ALA A 117 14.24 8.28 5.28
C ALA A 117 13.34 7.82 4.11
N VAL A 118 13.21 6.51 3.92
CA VAL A 118 12.33 5.95 2.89
C VAL A 118 10.87 6.34 3.14
N LEU A 119 10.40 6.25 4.39
CA LEU A 119 9.03 6.62 4.74
C LEU A 119 8.75 8.10 4.44
N LEU A 120 9.69 8.99 4.74
CA LEU A 120 9.57 10.41 4.43
C LEU A 120 9.55 10.67 2.91
N ILE A 121 10.41 10.00 2.15
CA ILE A 121 10.45 10.11 0.68
C ILE A 121 9.13 9.60 0.09
N GLU A 122 8.66 8.42 0.47
CA GLU A 122 7.40 7.85 0.01
C GLU A 122 6.20 8.75 0.35
N THR A 123 6.21 9.34 1.55
CA THR A 123 5.18 10.28 1.99
C THR A 123 5.22 11.57 1.17
N TYR A 124 6.42 12.10 0.92
CA TYR A 124 6.64 13.29 0.10
C TYR A 124 6.16 13.06 -1.34
N LEU A 125 6.57 11.96 -1.97
CA LEU A 125 6.15 11.61 -3.33
C LEU A 125 4.62 11.50 -3.43
N GLY A 126 3.98 10.78 -2.50
CA GLY A 126 2.53 10.65 -2.48
C GLY A 126 1.78 11.97 -2.23
N PHE A 127 2.43 12.97 -1.63
CA PHE A 127 1.84 14.30 -1.42
C PHE A 127 1.93 15.17 -2.68
N TYR A 128 3.07 15.16 -3.37
CA TYR A 128 3.33 16.02 -4.53
C TYR A 128 2.87 15.41 -5.86
N ASP A 129 2.72 14.09 -5.91
CA ASP A 129 2.26 13.42 -7.12
C ASP A 129 0.79 13.81 -7.46
N PRO A 130 0.48 14.17 -8.71
CA PRO A 130 -0.86 14.51 -9.15
C PRO A 130 -1.92 13.45 -8.86
N ASP A 131 -1.58 12.18 -8.95
CA ASP A 131 -2.47 11.05 -8.67
C ASP A 131 -2.30 10.50 -7.24
N GLY A 132 -1.41 11.15 -6.46
CA GLY A 132 -1.09 10.76 -5.09
C GLY A 132 -0.38 9.40 -5.02
N GLN A 133 0.30 8.99 -6.09
CA GLN A 133 1.05 7.74 -6.13
C GLN A 133 2.39 7.90 -5.42
N ARG A 134 2.77 6.88 -4.64
CA ARG A 134 4.11 6.74 -4.07
C ARG A 134 4.98 5.96 -5.06
N ALA A 135 6.29 5.91 -4.83
CA ALA A 135 7.20 5.14 -5.69
C ALA A 135 6.75 3.67 -5.81
N GLY A 136 6.40 3.04 -4.69
CA GLY A 136 5.86 1.68 -4.68
C GLY A 136 4.54 1.54 -5.44
N ASP A 137 3.65 2.54 -5.37
CA ASP A 137 2.38 2.54 -6.11
C ASP A 137 2.62 2.58 -7.63
N THR A 138 3.60 3.37 -8.07
CA THR A 138 4.00 3.48 -9.49
C THR A 138 4.61 2.18 -10.00
N ILE A 139 5.51 1.55 -9.21
CA ILE A 139 6.15 0.27 -9.58
C ILE A 139 5.10 -0.84 -9.72
N ALA A 140 4.10 -0.87 -8.86
CA ALA A 140 3.05 -1.89 -8.87
C ALA A 140 1.84 -1.52 -9.74
N GLU A 141 1.88 -0.39 -10.47
CA GLU A 141 0.77 0.13 -11.27
C GLU A 141 -0.56 0.17 -10.49
N THR A 142 -0.52 0.71 -9.28
CA THR A 142 -1.66 0.74 -8.36
C THR A 142 -2.07 2.16 -8.01
N LEU A 143 -3.34 2.32 -7.61
CA LEU A 143 -3.90 3.57 -7.14
C LEU A 143 -4.71 3.34 -5.86
N VAL A 144 -4.67 4.28 -4.92
CA VAL A 144 -5.50 4.24 -3.71
C VAL A 144 -6.75 5.10 -3.94
N VAL A 145 -7.91 4.48 -3.78
CA VAL A 145 -9.22 5.13 -3.95
C VAL A 145 -10.08 4.95 -2.70
N GLU A 146 -11.14 5.72 -2.58
CA GLU A 146 -12.15 5.48 -1.55
C GLU A 146 -12.98 4.25 -1.94
N HIS A 147 -13.28 3.39 -0.97
CA HIS A 147 -13.92 2.08 -1.23
C HIS A 147 -15.27 2.17 -1.95
N TRP A 148 -16.07 3.18 -1.62
CA TRP A 148 -17.38 3.39 -2.26
C TRP A 148 -17.25 3.79 -3.73
N GLN A 149 -16.19 4.51 -4.12
CA GLN A 149 -15.92 4.85 -5.53
C GLN A 149 -15.55 3.61 -6.35
N ALA A 150 -14.74 2.71 -5.78
CA ALA A 150 -14.38 1.46 -6.44
C ALA A 150 -15.60 0.54 -6.67
N ALA A 151 -16.67 0.69 -5.88
CA ALA A 151 -17.91 -0.09 -6.04
C ALA A 151 -18.77 0.44 -7.19
N ASP A 152 -18.74 1.76 -7.45
CA ASP A 152 -19.52 2.37 -8.51
C ASP A 152 -18.92 2.12 -9.91
N ASP A 153 -17.62 1.85 -9.99
CA ASP A 153 -16.89 1.60 -11.24
C ASP A 153 -16.95 0.13 -11.69
N LEU A 154 -17.49 -0.78 -10.85
CA LEU A 154 -17.71 -2.18 -11.25
C LEU A 154 -18.90 -2.29 -12.22
N PRO A 155 -18.75 -3.07 -13.31
CA PRO A 155 -19.87 -3.38 -14.20
C PRO A 155 -21.04 -3.94 -13.41
N LEU A 156 -22.27 -3.57 -13.80
CA LEU A 156 -23.50 -3.99 -13.10
C LEU A 156 -23.64 -5.51 -12.97
N SER A 157 -22.95 -6.30 -13.79
CA SER A 157 -22.87 -7.76 -13.71
C SER A 157 -22.21 -8.28 -12.43
N ASP A 158 -21.24 -7.54 -11.86
CA ASP A 158 -20.48 -7.97 -10.69
C ASP A 158 -21.04 -7.46 -9.34
N ARG A 159 -22.08 -6.62 -9.40
CA ARG A 159 -22.72 -6.07 -8.18
C ARG A 159 -23.64 -7.06 -7.46
N ARG A 160 -23.84 -8.27 -8.03
CA ARG A 160 -24.82 -9.26 -7.53
C ARG A 160 -24.21 -10.56 -7.00
N ALA A 161 -22.89 -10.61 -6.81
CA ALA A 161 -22.22 -11.79 -6.26
C ALA A 161 -21.91 -11.65 -4.76
#